data_5d20449bec25445f2344f466dc5901e3
#
_entry.id   5d20449bec25445f2344f466dc5901e3
#
_cell.length_a   1.000
_cell.length_b   1.000
_cell.length_c   1.000
_cell.angle_alpha   90.00
_cell.angle_beta   90.00
_cell.angle_gamma   90.00
#
_symmetry.space_group_name_H-M   'P 1'
#
loop_
_entity.id
_entity.type
_entity.pdbx_description
1 polymer ?
#
loop_
_entity_poly.entity_id
_entity_poly.type
_entity_poly.pdbx_seq_one_letter_code
_entity_poly.pdbx_strand_id
1 'polypeptide(L)'
;MFKQRGAKKTGLNILIIGCGKVGTALTRQLCKEGHDITVIDKNADKVEMNVNQYDVMGICGNGASYSVLMEAGVENADLVIAVTNSDELNLLCCTIAKQGRDCATVARVRNPDYSKEIKYLKKSLGLTMVINPELETATEVARVLYMPTALEINSFAHGQAEMTKIKIPEHNMLDGLSVAHLGQQLMDRAKNINILICAVERDGEVYIPSGHFKQHAGDVLSFVGSRPMSRAFLDFIGFKTNRVSDAMIVGGGDVAYYLASQLINMGINV
;
A
#
# COMPACT_ATOMS: atom_id res chain seq x y z
N MET A 1 33.41 38.98 0.73
CA MET A 1 33.56 37.52 0.78
C MET A 1 32.23 36.95 1.24
N PHE A 2 31.30 36.74 0.30
CA PHE A 2 29.95 36.24 0.58
C PHE A 2 30.02 34.71 0.71
N LYS A 3 29.78 34.18 1.91
CA LYS A 3 29.52 32.74 2.12
C LYS A 3 28.20 32.41 1.44
N GLN A 4 28.26 31.69 0.32
CA GLN A 4 27.10 30.99 -0.22
C GLN A 4 26.58 30.05 0.87
N ARG A 5 25.39 30.32 1.40
CA ARG A 5 24.61 29.37 2.18
C ARG A 5 24.24 28.25 1.21
N GLY A 6 24.85 27.09 1.39
CA GLY A 6 24.50 25.91 0.62
C GLY A 6 22.99 25.67 0.68
N ALA A 7 22.38 25.48 -0.48
CA ALA A 7 20.99 25.05 -0.57
C ALA A 7 20.82 23.81 0.30
N LYS A 8 19.82 23.79 1.18
CA LYS A 8 19.47 22.61 1.97
C LYS A 8 19.18 21.49 0.97
N LYS A 9 19.97 20.42 0.97
CA LYS A 9 19.69 19.19 0.24
C LYS A 9 18.31 18.71 0.67
N THR A 10 17.34 18.75 -0.21
CA THR A 10 15.95 18.34 0.08
C THR A 10 15.75 16.84 -0.13
N GLY A 11 16.70 16.14 -0.77
CA GLY A 11 16.67 14.73 -1.06
C GLY A 11 17.37 13.88 0.00
N LEU A 12 16.90 12.63 0.18
CA LEU A 12 17.53 11.60 1.00
C LEU A 12 18.59 10.84 0.20
N ASN A 13 19.61 10.32 0.87
CA ASN A 13 20.55 9.34 0.31
C ASN A 13 19.96 7.94 0.49
N ILE A 14 19.61 7.26 -0.60
CA ILE A 14 18.92 5.98 -0.56
C ILE A 14 19.74 4.90 -1.26
N LEU A 15 20.00 3.79 -0.58
CA LEU A 15 20.58 2.60 -1.16
C LEU A 15 19.48 1.61 -1.52
N ILE A 16 19.45 1.13 -2.77
CA ILE A 16 18.52 0.11 -3.23
C ILE A 16 19.30 -1.14 -3.60
N ILE A 17 19.07 -2.23 -2.87
CA ILE A 17 19.73 -3.52 -3.07
C ILE A 17 18.78 -4.44 -3.84
N GLY A 18 19.16 -4.76 -5.09
CA GLY A 18 18.36 -5.52 -6.05
C GLY A 18 17.79 -4.67 -7.16
N CYS A 19 18.32 -4.84 -8.38
CA CYS A 19 17.88 -4.16 -9.61
C CYS A 19 16.85 -4.99 -10.41
N GLY A 20 15.99 -5.74 -9.73
CA GLY A 20 14.86 -6.44 -10.33
C GLY A 20 13.70 -5.48 -10.66
N LYS A 21 12.53 -6.02 -11.05
CA LYS A 21 11.35 -5.22 -11.40
C LYS A 21 10.97 -4.21 -10.31
N VAL A 22 10.96 -4.65 -9.05
CA VAL A 22 10.61 -3.79 -7.90
C VAL A 22 11.68 -2.72 -7.66
N GLY A 23 12.96 -3.12 -7.62
CA GLY A 23 14.07 -2.18 -7.40
C GLY A 23 14.14 -1.11 -8.48
N THR A 24 14.06 -1.50 -9.76
CA THR A 24 14.04 -0.54 -10.89
C THR A 24 12.82 0.40 -10.83
N ALA A 25 11.65 -0.10 -10.44
CA ALA A 25 10.46 0.74 -10.28
C ALA A 25 10.63 1.77 -9.14
N LEU A 26 11.21 1.34 -8.02
CA LEU A 26 11.54 2.22 -6.89
C LEU A 26 12.59 3.27 -7.29
N THR A 27 13.68 2.85 -7.95
CA THR A 27 14.71 3.77 -8.46
C THR A 27 14.10 4.86 -9.32
N ARG A 28 13.26 4.48 -10.30
CA ARG A 28 12.58 5.43 -11.17
C ARG A 28 11.71 6.43 -10.40
N GLN A 29 10.96 5.96 -9.41
CA GLN A 29 10.02 6.81 -8.67
C GLN A 29 10.77 7.76 -7.73
N LEU A 30 11.72 7.24 -6.95
CA LEU A 30 12.47 8.01 -5.97
C LEU A 30 13.41 9.04 -6.62
N CYS A 31 13.97 8.75 -7.80
CA CYS A 31 14.71 9.75 -8.57
C CYS A 31 13.82 10.93 -9.00
N LYS A 32 12.56 10.68 -9.39
CA LYS A 32 11.61 11.75 -9.75
C LYS A 32 11.27 12.64 -8.55
N GLU A 33 11.35 12.10 -7.36
CA GLU A 33 11.11 12.83 -6.09
C GLU A 33 12.35 13.61 -5.63
N GLY A 34 13.47 13.52 -6.36
CA GLY A 34 14.69 14.30 -6.10
C GLY A 34 15.58 13.72 -5.01
N HIS A 35 15.56 12.39 -4.82
CA HIS A 35 16.47 11.69 -3.91
C HIS A 35 17.75 11.24 -4.63
N ASP A 36 18.86 11.17 -3.88
CA ASP A 36 20.14 10.63 -4.35
C ASP A 36 20.12 9.09 -4.18
N ILE A 37 20.19 8.35 -5.29
CA ILE A 37 20.06 6.91 -5.29
C ILE A 37 21.38 6.21 -5.64
N THR A 38 21.71 5.18 -4.87
CA THR A 38 22.74 4.21 -5.23
C THR A 38 22.10 2.84 -5.33
N VAL A 39 22.30 2.14 -6.47
CA VAL A 39 21.77 0.80 -6.69
C VAL A 39 22.87 -0.26 -6.56
N ILE A 40 22.52 -1.40 -6.00
CA ILE A 40 23.44 -2.55 -5.82
C ILE A 40 22.77 -3.80 -6.38
N ASP A 41 23.43 -4.52 -7.28
CA ASP A 41 23.02 -5.86 -7.75
C ASP A 41 24.26 -6.70 -8.10
N LYS A 42 24.12 -8.03 -8.06
CA LYS A 42 25.18 -8.96 -8.50
C LYS A 42 25.31 -9.00 -10.03
N ASN A 43 24.28 -8.62 -10.74
CA ASN A 43 24.24 -8.63 -12.20
C ASN A 43 24.63 -7.23 -12.73
N ALA A 44 25.79 -7.17 -13.38
CA ALA A 44 26.36 -5.94 -13.92
C ALA A 44 25.42 -5.28 -14.96
N ASP A 45 24.78 -6.07 -15.85
CA ASP A 45 23.89 -5.54 -16.90
C ASP A 45 22.69 -4.81 -16.28
N LYS A 46 22.14 -5.33 -15.17
CA LYS A 46 21.04 -4.69 -14.47
C LYS A 46 21.44 -3.39 -13.78
N VAL A 47 22.66 -3.37 -13.21
CA VAL A 47 23.22 -2.14 -12.62
C VAL A 47 23.41 -1.10 -13.70
N GLU A 48 24.09 -1.45 -14.80
CA GLU A 48 24.36 -0.55 -15.91
C GLU A 48 23.07 0.00 -16.54
N MET A 49 22.04 -0.84 -16.73
CA MET A 49 20.74 -0.41 -17.21
C MET A 49 20.11 0.66 -16.32
N ASN A 50 20.16 0.50 -14.99
CA ASN A 50 19.61 1.49 -14.07
C ASN A 50 20.42 2.79 -14.07
N VAL A 51 21.77 2.69 -14.06
CA VAL A 51 22.67 3.84 -14.13
C VAL A 51 22.41 4.67 -15.41
N ASN A 52 22.37 4.02 -16.56
CA ASN A 52 22.19 4.70 -17.84
C ASN A 52 20.79 5.32 -18.00
N GLN A 53 19.77 4.71 -17.36
CA GLN A 53 18.39 5.15 -17.52
C GLN A 53 17.96 6.24 -16.54
N TYR A 54 18.52 6.25 -15.32
CA TYR A 54 18.01 7.08 -14.22
C TYR A 54 19.05 8.03 -13.60
N ASP A 55 20.29 8.08 -14.15
CA ASP A 55 21.38 8.93 -13.64
C ASP A 55 21.66 8.69 -12.15
N VAL A 56 21.83 7.42 -11.78
CA VAL A 56 22.07 6.98 -10.40
C VAL A 56 23.46 6.35 -10.27
N MET A 57 23.99 6.28 -9.06
CA MET A 57 25.22 5.52 -8.80
C MET A 57 24.90 4.02 -8.80
N GLY A 58 25.81 3.22 -9.35
CA GLY A 58 25.65 1.76 -9.42
C GLY A 58 26.88 1.01 -8.93
N ILE A 59 26.66 0.01 -8.06
CA ILE A 59 27.71 -0.88 -7.56
C ILE A 59 27.34 -2.32 -7.92
N CYS A 60 28.23 -3.00 -8.63
CA CYS A 60 28.08 -4.42 -8.95
C CYS A 60 28.66 -5.26 -7.82
N GLY A 61 27.81 -5.96 -7.05
CA GLY A 61 28.30 -6.77 -5.93
C GLY A 61 27.21 -7.43 -5.10
N ASN A 62 27.65 -8.14 -4.06
CA ASN A 62 26.75 -8.77 -3.10
C ASN A 62 26.32 -7.75 -2.04
N GLY A 63 25.04 -7.37 -2.02
CA GLY A 63 24.50 -6.42 -1.04
C GLY A 63 24.58 -6.86 0.42
N ALA A 64 24.88 -8.13 0.71
CA ALA A 64 25.18 -8.61 2.06
C ALA A 64 26.67 -8.52 2.41
N SER A 65 27.53 -8.02 1.51
CA SER A 65 28.94 -7.75 1.83
C SER A 65 29.09 -6.36 2.43
N TYR A 66 29.66 -6.30 3.62
CA TYR A 66 29.92 -5.02 4.29
C TYR A 66 30.82 -4.11 3.45
N SER A 67 31.83 -4.64 2.76
CA SER A 67 32.71 -3.85 1.90
C SER A 67 31.95 -3.23 0.71
N VAL A 68 31.02 -3.98 0.11
CA VAL A 68 30.16 -3.46 -0.97
C VAL A 68 29.21 -2.38 -0.46
N LEU A 69 28.64 -2.55 0.74
CA LEU A 69 27.80 -1.52 1.36
C LEU A 69 28.58 -0.26 1.69
N MET A 70 29.82 -0.40 2.14
CA MET A 70 30.73 0.74 2.40
C MET A 70 31.07 1.48 1.10
N GLU A 71 31.41 0.76 0.03
CA GLU A 71 31.63 1.35 -1.29
C GLU A 71 30.39 2.08 -1.83
N ALA A 72 29.20 1.55 -1.55
CA ALA A 72 27.94 2.17 -1.90
C ALA A 72 27.55 3.37 -1.01
N GLY A 73 28.34 3.68 0.00
CA GLY A 73 28.14 4.83 0.86
C GLY A 73 27.11 4.62 1.96
N VAL A 74 26.98 3.40 2.50
CA VAL A 74 26.03 3.08 3.58
C VAL A 74 26.17 3.99 4.80
N GLU A 75 27.40 4.48 5.09
CA GLU A 75 27.67 5.41 6.20
C GLU A 75 26.92 6.74 6.07
N ASN A 76 26.52 7.13 4.86
CA ASN A 76 25.81 8.36 4.58
C ASN A 76 24.34 8.11 4.18
N ALA A 77 23.90 6.85 4.17
CA ALA A 77 22.55 6.48 3.77
C ALA A 77 21.52 6.90 4.83
N ASP A 78 20.44 7.51 4.41
CA ASP A 78 19.27 7.79 5.24
C ASP A 78 18.30 6.59 5.23
N LEU A 79 18.28 5.86 4.11
CA LEU A 79 17.38 4.73 3.89
C LEU A 79 18.08 3.63 3.08
N VAL A 80 17.93 2.39 3.51
CA VAL A 80 18.37 1.20 2.77
C VAL A 80 17.16 0.32 2.47
N ILE A 81 16.97 -0.01 1.19
CA ILE A 81 15.85 -0.81 0.69
C ILE A 81 16.40 -2.09 0.05
N ALA A 82 16.12 -3.25 0.63
CA ALA A 82 16.54 -4.54 0.08
C ALA A 82 15.35 -5.26 -0.56
N VAL A 83 15.41 -5.46 -1.90
CA VAL A 83 14.34 -6.01 -2.73
C VAL A 83 14.87 -7.05 -3.74
N THR A 84 15.82 -7.85 -3.31
CA THR A 84 16.37 -8.97 -4.10
C THR A 84 15.35 -10.12 -4.23
N ASN A 85 15.76 -11.21 -4.86
CA ASN A 85 14.89 -12.40 -5.01
C ASN A 85 14.91 -13.35 -3.79
N SER A 86 15.72 -13.07 -2.75
CA SER A 86 15.77 -13.88 -1.51
C SER A 86 15.38 -13.02 -0.32
N ASP A 87 14.39 -13.49 0.43
CA ASP A 87 13.91 -12.85 1.64
C ASP A 87 14.98 -12.81 2.73
N GLU A 88 15.73 -13.91 2.89
CA GLU A 88 16.84 -14.03 3.83
C GLU A 88 17.96 -13.04 3.51
N LEU A 89 18.28 -12.90 2.21
CA LEU A 89 19.27 -11.93 1.75
C LEU A 89 18.80 -10.49 2.02
N ASN A 90 17.53 -10.20 1.80
CA ASN A 90 16.96 -8.86 2.07
C ASN A 90 17.05 -8.53 3.56
N LEU A 91 16.68 -9.48 4.43
CA LEU A 91 16.80 -9.33 5.89
C LEU A 91 18.26 -9.13 6.31
N LEU A 92 19.18 -9.94 5.77
CA LEU A 92 20.60 -9.85 6.08
C LEU A 92 21.21 -8.51 5.62
N CYS A 93 20.93 -8.07 4.39
CA CYS A 93 21.41 -6.76 3.89
C CYS A 93 20.98 -5.62 4.79
N CYS A 94 19.71 -5.58 5.18
CA CYS A 94 19.18 -4.55 6.07
C CYS A 94 19.82 -4.62 7.47
N THR A 95 20.04 -5.81 8.00
CA THR A 95 20.68 -6.00 9.32
C THR A 95 22.11 -5.50 9.31
N ILE A 96 22.91 -5.82 8.27
CA ILE A 96 24.29 -5.35 8.14
C ILE A 96 24.33 -3.84 7.96
N ALA A 97 23.46 -3.28 7.11
CA ALA A 97 23.38 -1.84 6.91
C ALA A 97 23.06 -1.09 8.22
N LYS A 98 22.14 -1.63 9.02
CA LYS A 98 21.77 -1.06 10.32
C LYS A 98 22.91 -1.06 11.34
N GLN A 99 23.79 -2.06 11.29
CA GLN A 99 24.99 -2.09 12.14
C GLN A 99 26.07 -1.09 11.70
N GLY A 100 26.14 -0.81 10.40
CA GLY A 100 27.08 0.20 9.86
C GLY A 100 26.67 1.62 10.17
N ARG A 101 25.36 1.89 10.23
CA ARG A 101 24.75 3.17 10.57
C ARG A 101 23.34 3.00 11.10
N ASP A 102 22.90 3.87 11.98
CA ASP A 102 21.48 3.96 12.39
C ASP A 102 20.61 4.63 11.31
N CYS A 103 20.45 3.95 10.16
CA CYS A 103 19.58 4.37 9.04
C CYS A 103 18.23 3.65 9.09
N ALA A 104 17.24 4.20 8.38
CA ALA A 104 16.00 3.47 8.14
C ALA A 104 16.25 2.28 7.19
N THR A 105 15.61 1.13 7.45
CA THR A 105 15.78 -0.07 6.63
C THR A 105 14.44 -0.66 6.25
N VAL A 106 14.30 -1.02 4.96
CA VAL A 106 13.10 -1.66 4.39
C VAL A 106 13.50 -2.97 3.72
N ALA A 107 12.98 -4.08 4.20
CA ALA A 107 13.21 -5.40 3.62
C ALA A 107 11.95 -5.94 2.94
N ARG A 108 12.09 -6.48 1.71
CA ARG A 108 11.03 -7.25 1.05
C ARG A 108 11.06 -8.68 1.58
N VAL A 109 9.91 -9.15 2.10
CA VAL A 109 9.73 -10.51 2.59
C VAL A 109 8.40 -11.04 2.06
N ARG A 110 8.45 -12.07 1.21
CA ARG A 110 7.30 -12.63 0.50
C ARG A 110 6.80 -13.92 1.09
N ASN A 111 7.73 -14.73 1.63
CA ASN A 111 7.43 -16.08 2.10
C ASN A 111 6.33 -16.02 3.18
N PRO A 112 5.23 -16.78 3.01
CA PRO A 112 4.15 -16.85 3.99
C PRO A 112 4.59 -17.29 5.40
N ASP A 113 5.62 -18.08 5.51
CA ASP A 113 6.16 -18.54 6.81
C ASP A 113 6.76 -17.37 7.59
N TYR A 114 7.51 -16.49 6.92
CA TYR A 114 8.04 -15.28 7.55
C TYR A 114 6.99 -14.22 7.82
N SER A 115 5.94 -14.18 6.99
CA SER A 115 4.85 -13.18 7.14
C SER A 115 4.13 -13.31 8.48
N LYS A 116 4.04 -14.50 9.05
CA LYS A 116 3.46 -14.75 10.37
C LYS A 116 4.33 -14.20 11.50
N GLU A 117 5.65 -14.19 11.29
CA GLU A 117 6.66 -13.80 12.28
C GLU A 117 7.21 -12.37 12.06
N ILE A 118 6.61 -11.61 11.15
CA ILE A 118 7.11 -10.28 10.73
C ILE A 118 7.34 -9.32 11.90
N LYS A 119 6.45 -9.32 12.90
CA LYS A 119 6.57 -8.45 14.08
C LYS A 119 7.82 -8.79 14.89
N TYR A 120 8.09 -10.10 15.05
CA TYR A 120 9.27 -10.59 15.74
C TYR A 120 10.55 -10.28 14.95
N LEU A 121 10.57 -10.60 13.67
CA LEU A 121 11.73 -10.34 12.79
C LEU A 121 12.07 -8.85 12.74
N LYS A 122 11.05 -7.99 12.55
CA LYS A 122 11.23 -6.54 12.55
C LYS A 122 11.90 -6.04 13.84
N LYS A 123 11.42 -6.50 15.00
CA LYS A 123 11.97 -6.09 16.29
C LYS A 123 13.37 -6.65 16.53
N SER A 124 13.57 -7.94 16.25
CA SER A 124 14.84 -8.64 16.54
C SER A 124 15.97 -8.20 15.64
N LEU A 125 15.69 -7.86 14.38
CA LEU A 125 16.68 -7.41 13.40
C LEU A 125 16.78 -5.87 13.32
N GLY A 126 15.98 -5.14 14.10
CA GLY A 126 15.98 -3.67 14.11
C GLY A 126 15.47 -3.02 12.82
N LEU A 127 14.63 -3.73 12.05
CA LEU A 127 14.13 -3.21 10.77
C LEU A 127 13.08 -2.11 10.98
N THR A 128 13.13 -1.07 10.14
CA THR A 128 12.13 -0.01 10.17
C THR A 128 10.81 -0.48 9.56
N MET A 129 10.88 -1.19 8.41
CA MET A 129 9.71 -1.68 7.71
C MET A 129 10.01 -3.01 7.01
N VAL A 130 8.98 -3.84 6.88
CA VAL A 130 8.97 -5.02 6.01
C VAL A 130 7.81 -4.84 5.03
N ILE A 131 8.06 -5.09 3.75
CA ILE A 131 7.07 -5.00 2.67
C ILE A 131 6.85 -6.37 2.03
N ASN A 132 5.60 -6.66 1.67
CA ASN A 132 5.20 -7.85 0.93
C ASN A 132 4.27 -7.45 -0.23
N PRO A 133 4.83 -7.08 -1.39
CA PRO A 133 4.03 -6.64 -2.54
C PRO A 133 3.05 -7.70 -3.05
N GLU A 134 3.38 -8.98 -2.87
CA GLU A 134 2.54 -10.11 -3.27
C GLU A 134 1.27 -10.19 -2.40
N LEU A 135 1.41 -10.03 -1.09
CA LEU A 135 0.29 -9.97 -0.15
C LEU A 135 -0.59 -8.74 -0.42
N GLU A 136 0.02 -7.57 -0.62
CA GLU A 136 -0.72 -6.34 -0.93
C GLU A 136 -1.50 -6.48 -2.24
N THR A 137 -0.89 -7.05 -3.27
CA THR A 137 -1.57 -7.34 -4.55
C THR A 137 -2.76 -8.28 -4.34
N ALA A 138 -2.57 -9.37 -3.61
CA ALA A 138 -3.65 -10.31 -3.28
C ALA A 138 -4.78 -9.62 -2.50
N THR A 139 -4.43 -8.75 -1.57
CA THR A 139 -5.39 -7.97 -0.76
C THR A 139 -6.22 -7.04 -1.64
N GLU A 140 -5.59 -6.35 -2.60
CA GLU A 140 -6.31 -5.49 -3.54
C GLU A 140 -7.25 -6.27 -4.46
N VAL A 141 -6.82 -7.43 -4.97
CA VAL A 141 -7.70 -8.30 -5.76
C VAL A 141 -8.88 -8.80 -4.93
N ALA A 142 -8.61 -9.29 -3.71
CA ALA A 142 -9.66 -9.75 -2.80
C ALA A 142 -10.66 -8.63 -2.46
N ARG A 143 -10.17 -7.38 -2.32
CA ARG A 143 -10.99 -6.20 -2.07
C ARG A 143 -12.00 -5.96 -3.19
N VAL A 144 -11.56 -6.02 -4.45
CA VAL A 144 -12.44 -5.84 -5.62
C VAL A 144 -13.54 -6.91 -5.64
N LEU A 145 -13.23 -8.15 -5.26
CA LEU A 145 -14.21 -9.22 -5.18
C LEU A 145 -15.18 -9.07 -3.99
N TYR A 146 -14.71 -8.47 -2.89
CA TYR A 146 -15.52 -8.25 -1.69
C TYR A 146 -16.53 -7.11 -1.85
N MET A 147 -16.13 -6.01 -2.49
CA MET A 147 -16.95 -4.82 -2.74
C MET A 147 -16.76 -4.30 -4.17
N PRO A 148 -17.34 -4.98 -5.16
CA PRO A 148 -17.14 -4.62 -6.57
C PRO A 148 -17.72 -3.24 -6.94
N THR A 149 -18.63 -2.72 -6.13
CA THR A 149 -19.28 -1.40 -6.33
C THR A 149 -18.49 -0.24 -5.72
N ALA A 150 -17.51 -0.52 -4.88
CA ALA A 150 -16.66 0.52 -4.31
C ALA A 150 -15.62 1.00 -5.34
N LEU A 151 -15.53 2.32 -5.53
CA LEU A 151 -14.49 2.95 -6.35
C LEU A 151 -13.13 2.84 -5.67
N GLU A 152 -13.11 3.01 -4.34
CA GLU A 152 -11.90 3.03 -3.54
C GLU A 152 -12.22 2.57 -2.11
N ILE A 153 -11.32 1.84 -1.47
CA ILE A 153 -11.39 1.48 -0.06
C ILE A 153 -10.02 1.72 0.56
N ASN A 154 -9.95 2.62 1.53
CA ASN A 154 -8.75 2.88 2.32
C ASN A 154 -8.94 2.34 3.74
N SER A 155 -8.04 1.47 4.15
CA SER A 155 -8.09 0.86 5.49
C SER A 155 -7.26 1.66 6.48
N PHE A 156 -7.81 1.89 7.67
CA PHE A 156 -7.18 2.61 8.78
C PHE A 156 -7.13 1.73 10.04
N ALA A 157 -6.26 2.10 10.97
CA ALA A 157 -6.14 1.45 12.28
C ALA A 157 -6.02 -0.09 12.17
N HIS A 158 -5.12 -0.57 11.30
CA HIS A 158 -4.90 -2.00 11.06
C HIS A 158 -6.16 -2.77 10.64
N GLY A 159 -7.01 -2.17 9.81
CA GLY A 159 -8.22 -2.79 9.28
C GLY A 159 -9.45 -2.68 10.18
N GLN A 160 -9.39 -1.92 11.27
CA GLN A 160 -10.53 -1.70 12.16
C GLN A 160 -11.56 -0.72 11.58
N ALA A 161 -11.12 0.22 10.76
CA ALA A 161 -11.96 1.17 10.05
C ALA A 161 -11.58 1.24 8.58
N GLU A 162 -12.58 1.38 7.72
CA GLU A 162 -12.41 1.53 6.26
C GLU A 162 -13.15 2.77 5.80
N MET A 163 -12.48 3.60 5.00
CA MET A 163 -13.13 4.66 4.23
C MET A 163 -13.44 4.11 2.85
N THR A 164 -14.71 4.06 2.53
CA THR A 164 -15.21 3.53 1.26
C THR A 164 -15.77 4.67 0.42
N LYS A 165 -15.39 4.71 -0.86
CA LYS A 165 -15.94 5.62 -1.86
C LYS A 165 -16.87 4.86 -2.80
N ILE A 166 -18.06 5.40 -3.01
CA ILE A 166 -19.04 4.88 -3.96
C ILE A 166 -19.60 6.00 -4.81
N LYS A 167 -19.96 5.70 -6.05
CA LYS A 167 -20.74 6.62 -6.88
C LYS A 167 -22.21 6.31 -6.71
N ILE A 168 -23.03 7.35 -6.41
CA ILE A 168 -24.48 7.20 -6.26
C ILE A 168 -25.10 6.96 -7.64
N PRO A 169 -25.74 5.80 -7.90
CA PRO A 169 -26.40 5.54 -9.17
C PRO A 169 -27.68 6.37 -9.35
N GLU A 170 -28.12 6.49 -10.58
CA GLU A 170 -29.46 7.02 -10.88
C GLU A 170 -30.55 6.19 -10.20
N HIS A 171 -31.59 6.85 -9.72
CA HIS A 171 -32.71 6.22 -9.02
C HIS A 171 -32.34 5.49 -7.71
N ASN A 172 -31.18 5.78 -7.12
CA ASN A 172 -30.82 5.27 -5.80
C ASN A 172 -31.62 6.00 -4.71
N MET A 173 -31.89 5.33 -3.59
CA MET A 173 -32.61 5.92 -2.47
C MET A 173 -31.90 7.13 -1.83
N LEU A 174 -30.61 7.32 -2.09
CA LEU A 174 -29.85 8.48 -1.61
C LEU A 174 -30.11 9.74 -2.43
N ASP A 175 -30.65 9.62 -3.65
CA ASP A 175 -30.90 10.79 -4.52
C ASP A 175 -31.95 11.71 -3.93
N GLY A 176 -31.58 12.98 -3.68
CA GLY A 176 -32.39 13.98 -3.02
C GLY A 176 -32.50 13.82 -1.49
N LEU A 177 -31.94 12.78 -0.88
CA LEU A 177 -32.00 12.53 0.55
C LEU A 177 -30.94 13.37 1.28
N SER A 178 -31.31 13.99 2.41
CA SER A 178 -30.35 14.67 3.25
C SER A 178 -29.60 13.69 4.18
N VAL A 179 -28.37 14.05 4.58
CA VAL A 179 -27.56 13.24 5.50
C VAL A 179 -28.27 12.99 6.83
N ALA A 180 -28.99 13.99 7.36
CA ALA A 180 -29.77 13.86 8.60
C ALA A 180 -30.93 12.85 8.44
N HIS A 181 -31.66 12.90 7.31
CA HIS A 181 -32.72 11.94 7.03
C HIS A 181 -32.20 10.52 6.86
N LEU A 182 -31.05 10.36 6.19
CA LEU A 182 -30.39 9.05 6.09
C LEU A 182 -30.02 8.52 7.48
N GLY A 183 -29.43 9.37 8.33
CA GLY A 183 -29.10 9.02 9.71
C GLY A 183 -30.33 8.55 10.50
N GLN A 184 -31.47 9.23 10.34
CA GLN A 184 -32.71 8.86 10.97
C GLN A 184 -33.24 7.50 10.45
N GLN A 185 -33.21 7.28 9.14
CA GLN A 185 -33.62 6.00 8.56
C GLN A 185 -32.71 4.84 9.02
N LEU A 186 -31.39 5.07 9.18
CA LEU A 186 -30.48 4.08 9.72
C LEU A 186 -30.82 3.77 11.18
N MET A 187 -31.13 4.76 12.02
CA MET A 187 -31.53 4.55 13.40
C MET A 187 -32.85 3.77 13.52
N ASP A 188 -33.81 4.05 12.65
CA ASP A 188 -35.14 3.45 12.71
C ASP A 188 -35.17 2.01 12.16
N ARG A 189 -34.46 1.75 11.07
CA ARG A 189 -34.56 0.52 10.27
C ARG A 189 -33.34 -0.40 10.34
N ALA A 190 -32.19 0.14 10.72
CA ALA A 190 -30.91 -0.54 10.65
C ALA A 190 -30.00 -0.17 11.84
N LYS A 191 -30.52 -0.34 13.08
CA LYS A 191 -29.86 0.06 14.35
C LYS A 191 -28.40 -0.41 14.54
N ASN A 192 -27.98 -1.39 13.76
CA ASN A 192 -26.63 -1.95 13.86
C ASN A 192 -25.65 -1.35 12.81
N ILE A 193 -26.11 -0.41 11.96
CA ILE A 193 -25.25 0.24 10.97
C ILE A 193 -24.78 1.57 11.55
N ASN A 194 -23.49 1.60 11.89
CA ASN A 194 -22.84 2.83 12.35
C ASN A 194 -21.77 3.23 11.34
N ILE A 195 -22.08 4.21 10.51
CA ILE A 195 -21.18 4.78 9.51
C ILE A 195 -21.14 6.30 9.63
N LEU A 196 -20.04 6.90 9.22
CA LEU A 196 -19.88 8.35 9.14
C LEU A 196 -19.65 8.76 7.68
N ILE A 197 -20.54 9.57 7.13
CA ILE A 197 -20.30 10.21 5.83
C ILE A 197 -19.33 11.36 6.07
N CYS A 198 -18.15 11.30 5.45
CA CYS A 198 -17.06 12.27 5.66
C CYS A 198 -16.90 13.25 4.50
N ALA A 199 -17.21 12.85 3.27
CA ALA A 199 -17.10 13.74 2.11
C ALA A 199 -18.07 13.33 1.01
N VAL A 200 -18.45 14.32 0.20
CA VAL A 200 -19.19 14.14 -1.05
C VAL A 200 -18.46 14.92 -2.14
N GLU A 201 -18.07 14.23 -3.21
CA GLU A 201 -17.49 14.86 -4.39
C GLU A 201 -18.58 15.01 -5.46
N ARG A 202 -18.75 16.22 -5.98
CA ARG A 202 -19.69 16.59 -7.03
C ARG A 202 -19.01 17.54 -7.99
N ASP A 203 -19.00 17.22 -9.27
CA ASP A 203 -18.44 18.05 -10.36
C ASP A 203 -16.97 18.45 -10.11
N GLY A 204 -16.19 17.58 -9.47
CA GLY A 204 -14.77 17.80 -9.15
C GLY A 204 -14.53 18.64 -7.89
N GLU A 205 -15.57 19.07 -7.19
CA GLU A 205 -15.47 19.76 -5.90
C GLU A 205 -15.80 18.80 -4.74
N VAL A 206 -15.07 18.95 -3.63
CA VAL A 206 -15.25 18.12 -2.44
C VAL A 206 -15.94 18.91 -1.34
N TYR A 207 -17.08 18.39 -0.88
CA TYR A 207 -17.89 18.95 0.21
C TYR A 207 -17.78 18.10 1.47
N ILE A 208 -17.64 18.75 2.64
CA ILE A 208 -17.85 18.11 3.93
C ILE A 208 -19.31 18.28 4.29
N PRO A 209 -20.14 17.20 4.21
CA PRO A 209 -21.58 17.37 4.29
C PRO A 209 -22.04 17.64 5.73
N SER A 210 -22.88 18.65 5.89
CA SER A 210 -23.69 18.85 7.09
C SER A 210 -24.96 17.98 7.05
N GLY A 211 -25.71 17.91 8.17
CA GLY A 211 -26.96 17.15 8.21
C GLY A 211 -28.01 17.57 7.16
N HIS A 212 -27.98 18.81 6.71
CA HIS A 212 -28.90 19.33 5.69
C HIS A 212 -28.43 19.14 4.25
N PHE A 213 -27.20 18.66 4.07
CA PHE A 213 -26.63 18.41 2.73
C PHE A 213 -27.43 17.31 2.02
N LYS A 214 -27.93 17.61 0.83
CA LYS A 214 -28.64 16.65 -0.03
C LYS A 214 -27.69 16.00 -1.00
N GLN A 215 -27.73 14.68 -1.00
CA GLN A 215 -26.97 13.85 -1.92
C GLN A 215 -27.74 13.72 -3.24
N HIS A 216 -27.03 13.58 -4.36
CA HIS A 216 -27.65 13.43 -5.68
C HIS A 216 -27.01 12.26 -6.44
N ALA A 217 -27.76 11.74 -7.40
CA ALA A 217 -27.21 10.78 -8.37
C ALA A 217 -25.99 11.38 -9.06
N GLY A 218 -24.93 10.57 -9.23
CA GLY A 218 -23.66 11.02 -9.79
C GLY A 218 -22.63 11.46 -8.75
N ASP A 219 -23.05 11.84 -7.53
CA ASP A 219 -22.11 12.18 -6.45
C ASP A 219 -21.22 10.97 -6.09
N VAL A 220 -19.96 11.27 -5.72
CA VAL A 220 -19.08 10.27 -5.11
C VAL A 220 -19.11 10.46 -3.59
N LEU A 221 -19.73 9.50 -2.92
CA LEU A 221 -19.90 9.49 -1.47
C LEU A 221 -18.74 8.78 -0.80
N SER A 222 -18.06 9.44 0.13
CA SER A 222 -17.03 8.86 1.00
C SER A 222 -17.60 8.67 2.41
N PHE A 223 -17.55 7.45 2.91
CA PHE A 223 -18.00 7.14 4.28
C PHE A 223 -17.00 6.22 5.00
N VAL A 224 -16.99 6.30 6.34
CA VAL A 224 -16.13 5.50 7.22
C VAL A 224 -17.00 4.58 8.07
N GLY A 225 -16.58 3.32 8.16
CA GLY A 225 -17.20 2.31 9.02
C GLY A 225 -16.29 1.09 9.19
N SER A 226 -16.68 0.14 10.02
CA SER A 226 -16.03 -1.17 10.01
C SER A 226 -16.48 -1.96 8.77
N ARG A 227 -15.66 -2.92 8.33
CA ARG A 227 -15.96 -3.73 7.13
C ARG A 227 -17.38 -4.34 7.12
N PRO A 228 -17.88 -4.97 8.21
CA PRO A 228 -19.25 -5.46 8.25
C PRO A 228 -20.31 -4.36 8.13
N MET A 229 -20.06 -3.20 8.74
CA MET A 229 -21.00 -2.07 8.72
C MET A 229 -21.05 -1.39 7.35
N SER A 230 -19.90 -1.23 6.70
CA SER A 230 -19.82 -0.70 5.33
C SER A 230 -20.63 -1.56 4.37
N ARG A 231 -20.52 -2.88 4.49
CA ARG A 231 -21.31 -3.82 3.68
C ARG A 231 -22.81 -3.72 3.97
N ALA A 232 -23.19 -3.77 5.25
CA ALA A 232 -24.58 -3.65 5.65
C ALA A 232 -25.20 -2.32 5.19
N PHE A 233 -24.42 -1.23 5.19
CA PHE A 233 -24.83 0.05 4.65
C PHE A 233 -25.07 0.00 3.14
N LEU A 234 -24.17 -0.59 2.36
CA LEU A 234 -24.33 -0.76 0.91
C LEU A 234 -25.59 -1.60 0.59
N ASP A 235 -25.80 -2.69 1.30
CA ASP A 235 -27.01 -3.51 1.15
C ASP A 235 -28.28 -2.69 1.50
N PHE A 236 -28.24 -1.88 2.57
CA PHE A 236 -29.34 -1.03 2.99
C PHE A 236 -29.72 0.03 1.95
N ILE A 237 -28.73 0.68 1.34
CA ILE A 237 -28.97 1.70 0.30
C ILE A 237 -29.22 1.09 -1.10
N GLY A 238 -29.39 -0.23 -1.19
CA GLY A 238 -29.81 -0.94 -2.40
C GLY A 238 -28.71 -1.21 -3.41
N PHE A 239 -27.45 -1.14 -3.00
CA PHE A 239 -26.36 -1.63 -3.83
C PHE A 239 -26.42 -3.16 -3.86
N LYS A 240 -26.77 -3.73 -5.00
CA LYS A 240 -26.70 -5.18 -5.20
C LYS A 240 -25.24 -5.60 -5.26
N THR A 241 -24.70 -6.05 -4.13
CA THR A 241 -23.42 -6.74 -4.10
C THR A 241 -23.63 -8.14 -4.64
N ASN A 242 -23.36 -8.37 -5.92
CA ASN A 242 -23.30 -9.73 -6.44
C ASN A 242 -22.20 -10.45 -5.68
N ARG A 243 -22.58 -11.35 -4.79
CA ARG A 243 -21.63 -12.16 -4.04
C ARG A 243 -20.93 -13.10 -5.01
N VAL A 244 -19.61 -12.96 -5.11
CA VAL A 244 -18.78 -13.98 -5.74
C VAL A 244 -18.82 -15.20 -4.82
N SER A 245 -19.30 -16.33 -5.33
CA SER A 245 -19.36 -17.62 -4.61
C SER A 245 -18.17 -18.51 -4.93
N ASP A 246 -17.67 -18.38 -6.15
CA ASP A 246 -16.64 -19.27 -6.69
C ASP A 246 -15.58 -18.44 -7.42
N ALA A 247 -14.32 -18.81 -7.28
CA ALA A 247 -13.20 -18.19 -7.95
C ALA A 247 -12.23 -19.25 -8.47
N MET A 248 -11.74 -19.07 -9.68
CA MET A 248 -10.67 -19.89 -10.23
C MET A 248 -9.38 -19.07 -10.31
N ILE A 249 -8.31 -19.57 -9.69
CA ILE A 249 -6.99 -18.96 -9.74
C ILE A 249 -6.09 -19.77 -10.67
N VAL A 250 -5.56 -19.14 -11.70
CA VAL A 250 -4.61 -19.76 -12.62
C VAL A 250 -3.20 -19.34 -12.26
N GLY A 251 -2.41 -20.29 -11.79
CA GLY A 251 -1.04 -20.08 -11.28
C GLY A 251 -0.94 -20.32 -9.77
N GLY A 252 0.21 -20.83 -9.31
CA GLY A 252 0.45 -21.26 -7.93
C GLY A 252 1.59 -20.48 -7.24
N GLY A 253 1.82 -19.21 -7.61
CA GLY A 253 2.83 -18.36 -6.96
C GLY A 253 2.35 -17.71 -5.65
N ASP A 254 3.22 -16.90 -5.03
CA ASP A 254 2.94 -16.26 -3.73
C ASP A 254 1.64 -15.44 -3.72
N VAL A 255 1.36 -14.68 -4.79
CA VAL A 255 0.10 -13.92 -4.94
C VAL A 255 -1.11 -14.85 -4.89
N ALA A 256 -1.05 -16.00 -5.62
CA ALA A 256 -2.13 -16.97 -5.64
C ALA A 256 -2.38 -17.59 -4.26
N TYR A 257 -1.33 -17.91 -3.53
CA TYR A 257 -1.41 -18.42 -2.16
C TYR A 257 -2.11 -17.44 -1.22
N TYR A 258 -1.66 -16.19 -1.21
CA TYR A 258 -2.27 -15.14 -0.38
C TYR A 258 -3.72 -14.86 -0.78
N LEU A 259 -3.99 -14.80 -2.09
CA LEU A 259 -5.33 -14.56 -2.60
C LEU A 259 -6.28 -15.70 -2.23
N ALA A 260 -5.90 -16.95 -2.48
CA ALA A 260 -6.69 -18.12 -2.13
C ALA A 260 -7.02 -18.13 -0.63
N SER A 261 -6.01 -17.89 0.22
CA SER A 261 -6.21 -17.84 1.68
C SER A 261 -7.23 -16.77 2.09
N GLN A 262 -7.18 -15.57 1.46
CA GLN A 262 -8.13 -14.50 1.74
C GLN A 262 -9.53 -14.83 1.24
N LEU A 263 -9.68 -15.38 0.03
CA LEU A 263 -10.97 -15.73 -0.55
C LEU A 263 -11.66 -16.84 0.26
N ILE A 264 -10.92 -17.87 0.67
CA ILE A 264 -11.45 -18.94 1.55
C ILE A 264 -11.96 -18.36 2.87
N ASN A 265 -11.21 -17.44 3.49
CA ASN A 265 -11.64 -16.76 4.72
C ASN A 265 -12.88 -15.87 4.52
N MET A 266 -13.16 -15.45 3.29
CA MET A 266 -14.38 -14.73 2.90
C MET A 266 -15.56 -15.66 2.59
N GLY A 267 -15.37 -16.99 2.62
CA GLY A 267 -16.36 -18.00 2.28
C GLY A 267 -16.57 -18.18 0.79
N ILE A 268 -15.57 -17.84 -0.03
CA ILE A 268 -15.55 -18.06 -1.48
C ILE A 268 -14.88 -19.40 -1.76
N ASN A 269 -15.45 -20.22 -2.61
CA ASN A 269 -14.83 -21.46 -3.10
C ASN A 269 -13.72 -21.11 -4.10
N VAL A 270 -12.53 -21.72 -3.95
CA VAL A 270 -11.35 -21.44 -4.79
C VAL A 270 -10.84 -22.73 -5.43
#